data_8c18de57521d2defc9f37d0da29826c3
#
_entry.id   8c18de57521d2defc9f37d0da29826c3
#
_cell.length_a   1.000
_cell.length_b   1.000
_cell.length_c   1.000
_cell.angle_alpha   90.00
_cell.angle_beta   90.00
_cell.angle_gamma   90.00
#
_symmetry.space_group_name_H-M   'P 1'
#
loop_
_entity.id
_entity.type
_entity.pdbx_description
1 polymer ?
#
loop_
_entity_poly.entity_id
_entity_poly.type
_entity_poly.pdbx_seq_one_letter_code
_entity_poly.pdbx_strand_id
1 'polypeptide(L)'
;MTAAAAAALVTADVALLALPQARQNFPLGLSPAAPLSLPAALEWARSHRAEVEAALLTHGGLFLRGFPLHDADAFDAIMQAFGVPPKPYVGGAAVRHVVTGAVFTSNESPPAEVIPFHHGALAHELRCTCAMSCA
;
A
#
# COMPACT_ATOMS: atom_id res chain seq x y z
N MET A 1 22.32 3.52 5.00
CA MET A 1 21.60 2.63 4.07
C MET A 1 20.19 3.15 3.66
N THR A 2 19.67 4.21 4.26
CA THR A 2 18.29 4.70 4.08
C THR A 2 18.03 5.46 2.76
N ALA A 3 18.98 6.22 2.25
CA ALA A 3 18.80 7.03 1.03
C ALA A 3 18.81 6.20 -0.27
N ALA A 4 19.52 5.09 -0.29
CA ALA A 4 19.67 4.25 -1.49
C ALA A 4 18.37 3.52 -1.88
N ALA A 5 17.61 3.01 -0.90
CA ALA A 5 16.34 2.33 -1.17
C ALA A 5 15.27 3.27 -1.73
N ALA A 6 15.22 4.50 -1.22
CA ALA A 6 14.31 5.53 -1.74
C ALA A 6 14.72 5.99 -3.15
N ALA A 7 16.02 6.15 -3.40
CA ALA A 7 16.53 6.56 -4.70
C ALA A 7 16.26 5.54 -5.82
N ALA A 8 16.27 4.25 -5.49
CA ALA A 8 16.00 3.18 -6.44
C ALA A 8 14.54 3.14 -6.93
N LEU A 9 13.60 3.73 -6.19
CA LEU A 9 12.18 3.83 -6.59
C LEU A 9 11.89 5.07 -7.43
N VAL A 10 12.83 6.01 -7.50
CA VAL A 10 12.69 7.21 -8.35
C VAL A 10 13.06 6.86 -9.78
N THR A 11 12.14 7.11 -10.69
CA THR A 11 12.30 6.88 -12.13
C THR A 11 11.91 8.15 -12.90
N ALA A 12 11.92 8.09 -14.23
CA ALA A 12 11.38 9.18 -15.04
C ALA A 12 9.88 9.41 -14.77
N ASP A 13 9.16 8.35 -14.39
CA ASP A 13 7.71 8.37 -14.21
C ASP A 13 7.26 8.54 -12.75
N VAL A 14 8.14 8.22 -11.78
CA VAL A 14 7.82 8.25 -10.34
C VAL A 14 8.86 9.04 -9.56
N ALA A 15 8.39 9.95 -8.73
CA ALA A 15 9.21 10.84 -7.91
C ALA A 15 8.90 10.68 -6.41
N LEU A 16 9.82 11.14 -5.56
CA LEU A 16 9.58 11.27 -4.12
C LEU A 16 8.52 12.34 -3.86
N LEU A 17 7.57 12.01 -3.02
CA LEU A 17 6.56 12.94 -2.52
C LEU A 17 6.96 13.43 -1.13
N ALA A 18 7.08 14.74 -0.96
CA ALA A 18 7.27 15.33 0.35
C ALA A 18 6.00 15.19 1.19
N LEU A 19 6.11 14.56 2.33
CA LEU A 19 5.03 14.40 3.31
C LEU A 19 5.34 15.28 4.52
N PRO A 20 4.71 16.45 4.70
CA PRO A 20 5.03 17.40 5.78
C PRO A 20 4.88 16.82 7.19
N GLN A 21 4.05 15.79 7.34
CA GLN A 21 3.78 15.14 8.61
C GLN A 21 4.61 13.85 8.81
N ALA A 22 5.42 13.46 7.80
CA ALA A 22 6.28 12.29 7.93
C ALA A 22 7.33 12.52 9.02
N ARG A 23 7.47 11.56 9.92
CA ARG A 23 8.49 11.55 10.96
C ARG A 23 9.54 10.49 10.64
N GLN A 24 10.83 10.88 10.75
CA GLN A 24 11.93 9.93 10.54
C GLN A 24 11.84 9.15 9.21
N ASN A 25 11.37 9.80 8.14
CA ASN A 25 11.15 9.20 6.82
C ASN A 25 10.06 8.10 6.78
N PHE A 26 9.10 8.14 7.71
CA PHE A 26 7.95 7.25 7.73
C PHE A 26 6.64 8.05 7.52
N PRO A 27 5.76 7.61 6.60
CA PRO A 27 6.04 6.69 5.50
C PRO A 27 6.87 7.35 4.38
N LEU A 28 7.48 6.55 3.50
CA LEU A 28 8.07 7.08 2.28
C LEU A 28 6.96 7.43 1.29
N GLY A 29 6.90 8.70 0.86
CA GLY A 29 5.94 9.17 -0.12
C GLY A 29 6.45 9.01 -1.55
N LEU A 30 5.61 8.52 -2.44
CA LEU A 30 5.86 8.41 -3.88
C LEU A 30 4.67 8.97 -4.65
N SER A 31 4.94 9.68 -5.75
CA SER A 31 3.92 10.16 -6.68
C SER A 31 4.40 10.05 -8.13
N PRO A 32 3.50 9.87 -9.11
CA PRO A 32 3.86 10.01 -10.51
C PRO A 32 4.39 11.43 -10.80
N ALA A 33 5.43 11.52 -11.62
CA ALA A 33 5.99 12.80 -12.08
C ALA A 33 5.07 13.50 -13.09
N ALA A 34 4.24 12.71 -13.80
CA ALA A 34 3.20 13.15 -14.73
C ALA A 34 2.02 12.17 -14.66
N PRO A 35 0.85 12.50 -15.23
CA PRO A 35 -0.28 11.56 -15.27
C PRO A 35 0.13 10.19 -15.81
N LEU A 36 -0.03 9.16 -15.00
CA LEU A 36 0.39 7.79 -15.32
C LEU A 36 -0.84 6.95 -15.69
N SER A 37 -0.74 6.14 -16.75
CA SER A 37 -1.78 5.17 -17.06
C SER A 37 -1.72 3.96 -16.12
N LEU A 38 -2.85 3.26 -15.91
CA LEU A 38 -2.85 2.04 -15.09
C LEU A 38 -1.88 0.97 -15.60
N PRO A 39 -1.80 0.66 -16.91
CA PRO A 39 -0.81 -0.30 -17.41
C PRO A 39 0.63 0.10 -17.07
N ALA A 40 0.99 1.38 -17.19
CA ALA A 40 2.32 1.87 -16.87
C ALA A 40 2.61 1.80 -15.35
N ALA A 41 1.62 2.09 -14.50
CA ALA A 41 1.73 1.93 -13.06
C ALA A 41 1.95 0.46 -12.66
N LEU A 42 1.24 -0.47 -13.28
CA LEU A 42 1.40 -1.91 -13.06
C LEU A 42 2.78 -2.41 -13.50
N GLU A 43 3.28 -1.91 -14.62
CA GLU A 43 4.62 -2.27 -15.09
C GLU A 43 5.71 -1.72 -14.16
N TRP A 44 5.58 -0.47 -13.73
CA TRP A 44 6.47 0.09 -12.71
C TRP A 44 6.47 -0.75 -11.42
N ALA A 45 5.29 -1.14 -10.94
CA ALA A 45 5.17 -1.96 -9.74
C ALA A 45 5.85 -3.34 -9.90
N ARG A 46 5.69 -3.99 -11.07
CA ARG A 46 6.35 -5.27 -11.36
C ARG A 46 7.87 -5.16 -11.39
N SER A 47 8.37 -4.10 -12.02
CA SER A 47 9.81 -3.89 -12.22
C SER A 47 10.54 -3.51 -10.93
N HIS A 48 9.83 -2.95 -9.94
CA HIS A 48 10.43 -2.42 -8.70
C HIS A 48 10.01 -3.18 -7.44
N ARG A 49 9.63 -4.45 -7.56
CA ARG A 49 9.21 -5.28 -6.40
C ARG A 49 10.26 -5.35 -5.30
N ALA A 50 11.50 -5.62 -5.68
CA ALA A 50 12.61 -5.77 -4.74
C ALA A 50 12.93 -4.45 -4.04
N GLU A 51 12.88 -3.34 -4.77
CA GLU A 51 13.11 -1.99 -4.24
C GLU A 51 11.98 -1.56 -3.31
N VAL A 52 10.73 -1.91 -3.65
CA VAL A 52 9.55 -1.68 -2.79
C VAL A 52 9.69 -2.46 -1.48
N GLU A 53 10.08 -3.74 -1.53
CA GLU A 53 10.30 -4.54 -0.32
C GLU A 53 11.43 -3.95 0.55
N ALA A 54 12.54 -3.56 -0.06
CA ALA A 54 13.66 -2.93 0.63
C ALA A 54 13.25 -1.58 1.26
N ALA A 55 12.44 -0.78 0.57
CA ALA A 55 11.92 0.47 1.08
C ALA A 55 10.94 0.26 2.24
N LEU A 56 10.05 -0.74 2.16
CA LEU A 56 9.15 -1.11 3.26
C LEU A 56 9.92 -1.53 4.52
N LEU A 57 10.97 -2.32 4.37
CA LEU A 57 11.84 -2.71 5.50
C LEU A 57 12.60 -1.52 6.09
N THR A 58 12.93 -0.52 5.28
CA THR A 58 13.70 0.65 5.69
C THR A 58 12.82 1.73 6.31
N HIS A 59 11.67 2.01 5.70
CA HIS A 59 10.79 3.13 6.03
C HIS A 59 9.54 2.71 6.81
N GLY A 60 9.27 1.42 6.96
CA GLY A 60 8.10 0.90 7.67
C GLY A 60 6.77 1.08 6.93
N GLY A 61 6.73 1.85 5.85
CA GLY A 61 5.53 2.08 5.04
C GLY A 61 5.81 2.89 3.79
N LEU A 62 5.00 2.67 2.75
CA LEU A 62 4.98 3.45 1.53
C LEU A 62 3.62 4.12 1.37
N PHE A 63 3.62 5.37 0.92
CA PHE A 63 2.44 6.14 0.62
C PHE A 63 2.45 6.53 -0.87
N LEU A 64 1.54 5.93 -1.63
CA LEU A 64 1.38 6.17 -3.06
C LEU A 64 0.26 7.19 -3.28
N ARG A 65 0.57 8.36 -3.83
CA ARG A 65 -0.41 9.40 -4.13
C ARG A 65 -0.42 9.73 -5.62
N GLY A 66 -1.62 9.90 -6.20
CA GLY A 66 -1.77 10.27 -7.60
C GLY A 66 -1.53 9.10 -8.58
N PHE A 67 -1.40 7.89 -8.09
CA PHE A 67 -1.44 6.70 -8.94
C PHE A 67 -2.88 6.46 -9.43
N PRO A 68 -3.08 5.86 -10.62
CA PRO A 68 -4.39 5.66 -11.24
C PRO A 68 -5.18 4.50 -10.59
N LEU A 69 -5.40 4.59 -9.27
CA LEU A 69 -6.08 3.58 -8.46
C LEU A 69 -7.45 4.12 -8.06
N HIS A 70 -8.36 4.22 -9.03
CA HIS A 70 -9.66 4.86 -8.86
C HIS A 70 -10.76 3.91 -8.40
N ASP A 71 -10.52 2.61 -8.42
CA ASP A 71 -11.47 1.58 -8.04
C ASP A 71 -10.76 0.39 -7.39
N ALA A 72 -11.56 -0.55 -6.87
CA ALA A 72 -11.07 -1.74 -6.19
C ALA A 72 -10.31 -2.69 -7.12
N ASP A 73 -10.69 -2.76 -8.39
CA ASP A 73 -10.01 -3.63 -9.36
C ASP A 73 -8.61 -3.11 -9.69
N ALA A 74 -8.45 -1.80 -9.88
CA ALA A 74 -7.14 -1.17 -10.06
C ALA A 74 -6.26 -1.35 -8.81
N PHE A 75 -6.86 -1.25 -7.61
CA PHE A 75 -6.14 -1.50 -6.37
C PHE A 75 -5.69 -2.96 -6.23
N ASP A 76 -6.56 -3.93 -6.53
CA ASP A 76 -6.21 -5.35 -6.53
C ASP A 76 -5.09 -5.64 -7.54
N ALA A 77 -5.19 -5.08 -8.74
CA ALA A 77 -4.20 -5.24 -9.79
C ALA A 77 -2.81 -4.71 -9.39
N ILE A 78 -2.72 -3.54 -8.73
CA ILE A 78 -1.43 -2.99 -8.29
C ILE A 78 -0.83 -3.82 -7.15
N MET A 79 -1.64 -4.35 -6.23
CA MET A 79 -1.17 -5.23 -5.16
C MET A 79 -0.62 -6.54 -5.71
N GLN A 80 -1.28 -7.13 -6.70
CA GLN A 80 -0.76 -8.29 -7.44
C GLN A 80 0.53 -7.95 -8.19
N ALA A 81 0.59 -6.76 -8.83
CA ALA A 81 1.79 -6.30 -9.52
C ALA A 81 2.98 -6.16 -8.58
N PHE A 82 2.80 -5.73 -7.34
CA PHE A 82 3.84 -5.74 -6.30
C PHE A 82 4.20 -7.14 -5.78
N GLY A 83 3.44 -8.16 -6.16
CA GLY A 83 3.68 -9.53 -5.69
C GLY A 83 3.21 -9.76 -4.25
N VAL A 84 2.32 -8.93 -3.75
CA VAL A 84 1.73 -9.13 -2.42
C VAL A 84 0.67 -10.24 -2.51
N PRO A 85 0.88 -11.38 -1.85
CA PRO A 85 -0.09 -12.45 -1.90
C PRO A 85 -1.38 -12.05 -1.17
N PRO A 86 -2.55 -12.35 -1.72
CA PRO A 86 -3.81 -12.13 -1.03
C PRO A 86 -3.84 -12.98 0.25
N LYS A 87 -4.19 -12.35 1.36
CA LYS A 87 -4.40 -13.08 2.62
C LYS A 87 -5.89 -13.08 2.95
N PRO A 88 -6.48 -14.26 3.17
CA PRO A 88 -7.85 -14.32 3.62
C PRO A 88 -7.97 -13.69 5.01
N TYR A 89 -9.05 -12.98 5.24
CA TYR A 89 -9.36 -12.48 6.58
C TYR A 89 -9.94 -13.61 7.42
N VAL A 90 -9.15 -14.12 8.36
CA VAL A 90 -9.54 -15.24 9.22
C VAL A 90 -9.43 -14.84 10.68
N GLY A 91 -10.50 -15.07 11.46
CA GLY A 91 -10.48 -14.96 12.92
C GLY A 91 -10.57 -13.54 13.49
N GLY A 92 -10.88 -12.54 12.71
CA GLY A 92 -11.13 -11.19 13.21
C GLY A 92 -12.56 -11.00 13.71
N ALA A 93 -12.75 -10.09 14.67
CA ALA A 93 -14.05 -9.79 15.26
C ALA A 93 -15.00 -9.01 14.31
N ALA A 94 -14.46 -8.31 13.31
CA ALA A 94 -15.24 -7.51 12.38
C ALA A 94 -15.66 -8.31 11.15
N VAL A 95 -16.93 -8.19 10.75
CA VAL A 95 -17.40 -8.70 9.47
C VAL A 95 -16.73 -7.88 8.35
N ARG A 96 -16.24 -8.56 7.33
CA ARG A 96 -15.67 -7.93 6.13
C ARG A 96 -16.26 -8.57 4.89
N HIS A 97 -16.64 -7.75 3.94
CA HIS A 97 -17.18 -8.22 2.66
C HIS A 97 -16.10 -8.16 1.59
N VAL A 98 -16.07 -9.17 0.75
CA VAL A 98 -15.23 -9.17 -0.46
C VAL A 98 -15.80 -8.14 -1.43
N VAL A 99 -14.96 -7.21 -1.86
CA VAL A 99 -15.31 -6.22 -2.89
C VAL A 99 -14.93 -6.77 -4.27
N THR A 100 -13.67 -7.16 -4.42
CA THR A 100 -13.15 -7.81 -5.63
C THR A 100 -11.84 -8.53 -5.29
N GLY A 101 -11.55 -9.68 -5.91
CA GLY A 101 -10.30 -10.40 -5.72
C GLY A 101 -9.90 -10.57 -4.26
N ALA A 102 -8.81 -9.93 -3.86
CA ALA A 102 -8.28 -9.91 -2.49
C ALA A 102 -8.64 -8.63 -1.71
N VAL A 103 -9.50 -7.79 -2.25
CA VAL A 103 -9.91 -6.52 -1.64
C VAL A 103 -11.17 -6.73 -0.81
N PHE A 104 -11.11 -6.31 0.43
CA PHE A 104 -12.20 -6.39 1.41
C PHE A 104 -12.56 -5.01 1.91
N THR A 105 -13.79 -4.86 2.42
CA THR A 105 -14.15 -3.66 3.20
C THR A 105 -13.27 -3.56 4.44
N SER A 106 -12.86 -2.33 4.80
CA SER A 106 -11.93 -2.13 5.92
C SER A 106 -12.62 -2.05 7.27
N ASN A 107 -13.84 -1.51 7.32
CA ASN A 107 -14.57 -1.26 8.55
C ASN A 107 -16.09 -1.28 8.30
N GLU A 108 -16.77 -2.15 9.03
CA GLU A 108 -18.23 -2.29 9.04
C GLU A 108 -18.83 -1.93 10.41
N SER A 109 -18.02 -1.40 11.34
CA SER A 109 -18.50 -0.96 12.65
C SER A 109 -19.43 0.25 12.52
N PRO A 110 -20.50 0.32 13.33
CA PRO A 110 -21.34 1.51 13.40
C PRO A 110 -20.51 2.76 13.73
N PRO A 111 -20.84 3.95 13.17
CA PRO A 111 -20.08 5.18 13.41
C PRO A 111 -19.96 5.59 14.88
N ALA A 112 -20.85 5.11 15.74
CA ALA A 112 -20.85 5.39 17.19
C ALA A 112 -19.84 4.54 17.98
N GLU A 113 -19.29 3.48 17.37
CA GLU A 113 -18.30 2.63 18.03
C GLU A 113 -16.89 3.22 17.92
N VAL A 114 -16.26 3.38 19.07
CA VAL A 114 -14.86 3.81 19.14
C VAL A 114 -13.96 2.60 18.93
N ILE A 115 -13.19 2.61 17.84
CA ILE A 115 -12.17 1.60 17.58
C ILE A 115 -10.85 2.13 18.13
N PRO A 116 -10.31 1.54 19.22
CA PRO A 116 -9.04 1.98 19.78
C PRO A 116 -7.89 1.67 18.81
N PHE A 117 -6.76 2.36 18.98
CA PHE A 117 -5.54 2.03 18.23
C PHE A 117 -5.15 0.58 18.46
N HIS A 118 -4.91 -0.13 17.38
CA HIS A 118 -4.58 -1.56 17.39
C HIS A 118 -3.63 -1.90 16.25
N HIS A 119 -2.98 -3.05 16.37
CA HIS A 119 -2.19 -3.61 15.27
C HIS A 119 -3.10 -4.18 14.19
N GLY A 120 -2.80 -3.90 12.92
CA GLY A 120 -3.43 -4.60 11.81
C GLY A 120 -2.93 -6.04 11.73
N ALA A 121 -3.82 -6.99 11.44
CA ALA A 121 -3.51 -8.39 11.14
C ALA A 121 -2.62 -9.12 12.18
N LEU A 122 -3.16 -9.39 13.36
CA LEU A 122 -2.52 -10.14 14.44
C LEU A 122 -2.46 -11.66 14.23
N ALA A 123 -3.03 -12.20 13.17
CA ALA A 123 -3.15 -13.65 12.99
C ALA A 123 -1.98 -14.22 12.17
N HIS A 124 -1.10 -14.91 12.83
CA HIS A 124 -0.27 -16.03 12.38
C HIS A 124 1.02 -15.82 11.57
N GLU A 125 1.41 -14.66 11.09
CA GLU A 125 2.73 -14.50 10.47
C GLU A 125 3.32 -13.10 10.71
N LEU A 126 4.60 -13.06 11.10
CA LEU A 126 5.39 -11.87 11.40
C LEU A 126 5.67 -10.96 10.19
N ARG A 127 5.19 -11.31 9.00
CA ARG A 127 5.27 -10.49 7.78
C ARG A 127 3.87 -10.20 7.29
N CYS A 128 3.31 -9.08 7.69
CA CYS A 128 2.05 -8.60 7.16
C CYS A 128 2.27 -7.33 6.35
N THR A 129 2.00 -7.38 5.06
CA THR A 129 1.84 -6.19 4.24
C THR A 129 0.37 -5.86 4.21
N CYS A 130 -0.02 -4.76 4.84
CA CYS A 130 -1.38 -4.25 4.80
C CYS A 130 -1.39 -3.00 3.90
N ALA A 131 -2.28 -2.99 2.92
CA ALA A 131 -2.50 -1.83 2.09
C ALA A 131 -3.94 -1.35 2.25
N MET A 132 -4.12 -0.04 2.36
CA MET A 132 -5.43 0.60 2.41
C MET A 132 -5.52 1.66 1.34
N SER A 133 -6.67 1.71 0.65
CA SER A 133 -7.03 2.78 -0.26
C SER A 133 -8.18 3.57 0.34
N CYS A 134 -8.06 4.89 0.30
CA CYS A 134 -9.18 5.80 0.55
C CYS A 134 -9.67 6.32 -0.80
N ALA A 135 -10.91 6.02 -1.14
CA ALA A 135 -11.60 6.59 -2.29
C ALA A 135 -12.12 7.99 -1.95
#